data_c225c90b364d99a38fa00ba230c213a2
#
_entry.id   c225c90b364d99a38fa00ba230c213a2
#
_cell.length_a   1.000
_cell.length_b   1.000
_cell.length_c   1.000
_cell.angle_alpha   90.00
_cell.angle_beta   90.00
_cell.angle_gamma   90.00
#
_symmetry.space_group_name_H-M   'P 1'
#
loop_
_entity.id
_entity.type
_entity.pdbx_description
1 polymer ?
#
loop_
_entity_poly.entity_id
_entity_poly.type
_entity_poly.pdbx_seq_one_letter_code
_entity_poly.pdbx_strand_id
1 'polypeptide(L)'
;TQATQKLRYMGQTPLLPGCYLRITARVKAISGNLPAVRIAGYPALGDGSRVGGLVEYGPSVQLTSYGEEVEVSAIVGSGLRGGVDMVWGMRPVYGHFGLDLIGQNGGVVRIDDLEVEDVTGVFLRDMLAQVDVRDYGAVGDGVTDDRPAFVAANAAAQGRTVLVPKGTYLLNGDVTFDAPTRFEGTVTMPVSAVLLLRQNFDLPHYIDAFDNEEIAFRKAFQALLNNADHESLDLGGRKVSVT
;
A
#
# COMPACT_ATOMS: atom_id res chain seq x y z
N THR A 1 4.40 15.37 33.70
CA THR A 1 4.61 16.13 32.46
C THR A 1 4.29 15.21 31.28
N GLN A 2 3.28 15.54 30.51
CA GLN A 2 2.87 14.74 29.35
C GLN A 2 3.73 15.19 28.14
N ALA A 3 4.53 14.29 27.57
CA ALA A 3 5.39 14.61 26.43
C ALA A 3 4.60 14.72 25.11
N THR A 4 3.38 14.19 25.05
CA THR A 4 2.50 14.22 23.88
C THR A 4 1.05 14.31 24.30
N GLN A 5 0.36 15.38 23.86
CA GLN A 5 -1.07 15.53 23.97
C GLN A 5 -1.71 15.00 22.70
N LYS A 6 -2.58 14.00 22.82
CA LYS A 6 -3.29 13.40 21.68
C LYS A 6 -4.71 13.95 21.58
N LEU A 7 -5.04 14.50 20.43
CA LEU A 7 -6.38 14.98 20.09
C LEU A 7 -6.90 14.16 18.92
N ARG A 8 -8.10 13.59 19.02
CA ARG A 8 -8.70 12.77 17.97
C ARG A 8 -10.16 13.15 17.76
N TYR A 9 -10.53 13.32 16.51
CA TYR A 9 -11.94 13.29 16.13
C TYR A 9 -12.44 11.85 16.21
N MET A 10 -13.48 11.62 17.00
CA MET A 10 -13.98 10.27 17.28
C MET A 10 -15.00 9.76 16.25
N GLY A 11 -15.22 10.50 15.16
CA GLY A 11 -15.95 9.98 14.00
C GLY A 11 -15.16 8.85 13.31
N GLN A 12 -15.88 7.85 12.83
CA GLN A 12 -15.30 6.71 12.11
C GLN A 12 -15.09 7.10 10.66
N THR A 13 -13.88 7.55 10.29
CA THR A 13 -13.52 7.82 8.89
C THR A 13 -13.25 6.48 8.19
N PRO A 14 -14.08 6.06 7.22
CA PRO A 14 -13.90 4.78 6.54
C PRO A 14 -12.58 4.70 5.79
N LEU A 15 -11.96 3.53 5.80
CA LEU A 15 -10.75 3.21 5.04
C LEU A 15 -11.11 2.09 4.06
N LEU A 16 -11.36 2.47 2.83
CA LEU A 16 -11.67 1.51 1.77
C LEU A 16 -10.39 0.98 1.11
N PRO A 17 -10.40 -0.25 0.58
CA PRO A 17 -9.30 -0.77 -0.21
C PRO A 17 -8.92 0.18 -1.36
N GLY A 18 -7.62 0.49 -1.47
CA GLY A 18 -7.11 1.39 -2.51
C GLY A 18 -7.36 2.87 -2.28
N CYS A 19 -7.94 3.29 -1.14
CA CYS A 19 -8.15 4.70 -0.82
C CYS A 19 -6.88 5.36 -0.25
N TYR A 20 -6.77 6.66 -0.52
CA TYR A 20 -5.75 7.56 0.03
C TYR A 20 -6.44 8.81 0.54
N LEU A 21 -6.29 9.08 1.83
CA LEU A 21 -6.90 10.23 2.49
C LEU A 21 -5.82 11.20 2.93
N ARG A 22 -5.95 12.47 2.57
CA ARG A 22 -5.17 13.56 3.16
C ARG A 22 -5.92 14.09 4.37
N ILE A 23 -5.20 14.16 5.48
CA ILE A 23 -5.68 14.79 6.70
C ILE A 23 -4.89 16.07 6.87
N THR A 24 -5.59 17.20 6.98
CA THR A 24 -5.00 18.53 7.13
C THR A 24 -5.57 19.22 8.35
N ALA A 25 -4.74 19.92 9.10
CA ALA A 25 -5.18 20.79 10.19
C ALA A 25 -4.45 22.11 10.17
N ARG A 26 -5.17 23.20 10.49
CA ARG A 26 -4.59 24.54 10.68
C ARG A 26 -4.53 24.86 12.15
N VAL A 27 -3.33 25.21 12.59
CA VAL A 27 -3.03 25.43 14.00
C VAL A 27 -2.29 26.73 14.21
N LYS A 28 -2.47 27.34 15.38
CA LYS A 28 -1.85 28.59 15.77
C LYS A 28 -1.41 28.55 17.24
N ALA A 29 -0.16 28.79 17.51
CA ALA A 29 0.30 28.99 18.90
C ALA A 29 -0.15 30.36 19.40
N ILE A 30 -0.72 30.39 20.61
CA ILE A 30 -1.24 31.59 21.24
C ILE A 30 -0.32 32.10 22.34
N SER A 31 0.17 31.21 23.21
CA SER A 31 1.04 31.57 24.33
C SER A 31 1.76 30.35 24.91
N GLY A 32 2.72 30.55 25.78
CA GLY A 32 3.44 29.54 26.51
C GLY A 32 4.45 28.75 25.67
N ASN A 33 4.64 27.49 25.98
CA ASN A 33 5.58 26.67 25.25
C ASN A 33 5.10 26.35 23.81
N LEU A 34 6.00 26.42 22.86
CA LEU A 34 5.74 26.14 21.44
C LEU A 34 5.95 24.63 21.18
N PRO A 35 4.89 23.84 20.92
CA PRO A 35 5.02 22.43 20.65
C PRO A 35 5.37 22.16 19.18
N ALA A 36 5.87 20.97 18.89
CA ALA A 36 5.77 20.39 17.56
C ALA A 36 4.36 19.80 17.37
N VAL A 37 3.84 19.89 16.15
CA VAL A 37 2.49 19.41 15.79
C VAL A 37 2.62 18.44 14.64
N ARG A 38 1.84 17.36 14.66
CA ARG A 38 1.73 16.43 13.55
C ARG A 38 0.31 15.88 13.44
N ILE A 39 -0.06 15.51 12.24
CA ILE A 39 -1.25 14.69 12.04
C ILE A 39 -0.99 13.29 12.62
N ALA A 40 -2.00 12.74 13.28
CA ALA A 40 -1.93 11.38 13.77
C ALA A 40 -3.31 10.70 13.76
N GLY A 41 -3.30 9.37 13.69
CA GLY A 41 -4.49 8.56 13.58
C GLY A 41 -4.51 7.40 14.56
N TYR A 42 -5.68 6.77 14.66
CA TYR A 42 -5.89 5.53 15.40
C TYR A 42 -6.54 4.54 14.42
N PRO A 43 -5.78 3.55 13.91
CA PRO A 43 -6.31 2.55 12.99
C PRO A 43 -7.15 1.52 13.75
N ALA A 44 -8.41 1.33 13.34
CA ALA A 44 -9.35 0.48 14.03
C ALA A 44 -9.91 -0.64 13.14
N LEU A 45 -10.18 -1.79 13.76
CA LEU A 45 -11.02 -2.86 13.21
C LEU A 45 -12.50 -2.50 13.35
N GLY A 46 -13.38 -3.30 12.74
CA GLY A 46 -14.83 -3.09 12.80
C GLY A 46 -15.43 -3.15 14.22
N ASP A 47 -14.76 -3.82 15.16
CA ASP A 47 -15.13 -3.89 16.59
C ASP A 47 -14.56 -2.75 17.45
N GLY A 48 -13.81 -1.83 16.85
CA GLY A 48 -13.17 -0.71 17.53
C GLY A 48 -11.78 -1.02 18.09
N SER A 49 -11.32 -2.25 18.03
CA SER A 49 -9.99 -2.61 18.50
C SER A 49 -8.89 -2.02 17.59
N ARG A 50 -7.76 -1.64 18.21
CA ARG A 50 -6.62 -1.03 17.49
C ARG A 50 -5.88 -2.05 16.64
N VAL A 51 -5.54 -1.68 15.44
CA VAL A 51 -4.57 -2.41 14.61
C VAL A 51 -3.17 -1.97 14.99
N GLY A 52 -2.42 -2.84 15.66
CA GLY A 52 -1.05 -2.57 16.07
C GLY A 52 -0.02 -2.72 14.96
N GLY A 53 1.18 -2.13 15.15
CA GLY A 53 2.33 -2.27 14.25
C GLY A 53 2.33 -1.32 13.06
N LEU A 54 1.40 -0.38 12.99
CA LEU A 54 1.30 0.61 11.91
C LEU A 54 1.91 1.95 12.34
N VAL A 55 2.41 2.72 11.35
CA VAL A 55 2.82 4.11 11.56
C VAL A 55 1.57 4.96 11.70
N GLU A 56 1.35 5.52 12.90
CA GLU A 56 0.11 6.23 13.28
C GLU A 56 0.20 7.75 13.17
N TYR A 57 1.29 8.27 12.65
CA TYR A 57 1.53 9.71 12.56
C TYR A 57 2.35 10.08 11.33
N GLY A 58 2.10 11.28 10.83
CA GLY A 58 2.85 11.90 9.76
C GLY A 58 4.03 12.73 10.25
N PRO A 59 4.62 13.54 9.36
CA PRO A 59 5.71 14.46 9.69
C PRO A 59 5.34 15.46 10.79
N SER A 60 6.32 15.81 11.63
CA SER A 60 6.15 16.82 12.68
C SER A 60 6.61 18.18 12.19
N VAL A 61 5.83 19.22 12.48
CA VAL A 61 6.16 20.63 12.22
C VAL A 61 6.34 21.34 13.56
N GLN A 62 7.48 21.96 13.79
CA GLN A 62 7.75 22.76 14.99
C GLN A 62 7.10 24.12 14.85
N LEU A 63 6.23 24.51 15.80
CA LEU A 63 5.74 25.88 15.88
C LEU A 63 6.85 26.78 16.40
N THR A 64 7.11 27.89 15.71
CA THR A 64 8.25 28.80 16.01
C THR A 64 7.82 30.20 16.45
N SER A 65 6.56 30.55 16.23
CA SER A 65 6.03 31.89 16.54
C SER A 65 4.58 31.82 17.05
N TYR A 66 4.18 32.89 17.75
CA TYR A 66 2.79 33.08 18.16
C TYR A 66 2.00 33.81 17.10
N GLY A 67 0.72 33.49 16.98
CA GLY A 67 -0.21 34.20 16.10
C GLY A 67 -0.09 33.80 14.62
N GLU A 68 0.93 33.10 14.24
CA GLU A 68 1.11 32.56 12.88
C GLU A 68 0.27 31.28 12.69
N GLU A 69 -0.44 31.21 11.58
CA GLU A 69 -1.19 30.02 11.20
C GLU A 69 -0.26 29.06 10.46
N VAL A 70 -0.22 27.82 10.92
CA VAL A 70 0.60 26.75 10.35
C VAL A 70 -0.31 25.61 9.91
N GLU A 71 -0.18 25.22 8.64
CA GLU A 71 -0.85 24.04 8.10
C GLU A 71 0.02 22.79 8.29
N VAL A 72 -0.59 21.74 8.82
CA VAL A 72 0.05 20.43 9.03
C VAL A 72 -0.79 19.40 8.33
N SER A 73 -0.18 18.57 7.48
CA SER A 73 -0.88 17.56 6.74
C SER A 73 -0.13 16.22 6.74
N ALA A 74 -0.87 15.14 6.54
CA ALA A 74 -0.32 13.80 6.26
C ALA A 74 -1.29 12.99 5.42
N ILE A 75 -0.76 12.08 4.62
CA ILE A 75 -1.54 11.17 3.81
C ILE A 75 -1.48 9.76 4.42
N VAL A 76 -2.67 9.19 4.64
CA VAL A 76 -2.85 7.77 4.99
C VAL A 76 -3.35 7.01 3.76
N GLY A 77 -2.84 5.80 3.56
CA GLY A 77 -3.26 4.98 2.44
C GLY A 77 -3.05 3.49 2.66
N SER A 78 -3.66 2.68 1.80
CA SER A 78 -3.55 1.22 1.85
C SER A 78 -2.20 0.71 1.33
N GLY A 79 -1.50 1.45 0.47
CA GLY A 79 -0.25 1.03 -0.17
C GLY A 79 0.90 2.00 0.02
N LEU A 80 2.13 1.47 -0.07
CA LEU A 80 3.35 2.27 -0.07
C LEU A 80 3.50 2.99 -1.42
N ARG A 81 3.30 4.30 -1.41
CA ARG A 81 3.46 5.18 -2.58
C ARG A 81 4.22 6.44 -2.20
N GLY A 82 4.86 7.09 -3.16
CA GLY A 82 5.50 8.39 -2.94
C GLY A 82 4.50 9.41 -2.39
N GLY A 83 4.83 10.04 -1.24
CA GLY A 83 3.97 11.02 -0.58
C GLY A 83 2.97 10.44 0.43
N VAL A 84 2.92 9.12 0.63
CA VAL A 84 2.11 8.50 1.68
C VAL A 84 2.93 8.39 2.96
N ASP A 85 2.47 9.04 4.03
CA ASP A 85 3.16 9.11 5.32
C ASP A 85 2.80 7.93 6.24
N MET A 86 1.53 7.53 6.19
CA MET A 86 0.96 6.48 7.03
C MET A 86 0.44 5.34 6.16
N VAL A 87 1.24 4.30 5.97
CA VAL A 87 0.82 3.10 5.23
C VAL A 87 0.12 2.14 6.18
N TRP A 88 -1.20 2.03 6.06
CA TRP A 88 -2.02 1.24 6.98
C TRP A 88 -2.46 -0.12 6.44
N GLY A 89 -2.27 -0.38 5.14
CA GLY A 89 -2.68 -1.64 4.53
C GLY A 89 -4.20 -1.82 4.52
N MET A 90 -4.60 -3.09 4.54
CA MET A 90 -6.01 -3.51 4.36
C MET A 90 -6.69 -3.92 5.68
N ARG A 91 -5.95 -3.94 6.80
CA ARG A 91 -6.51 -4.43 8.08
C ARG A 91 -7.43 -3.43 8.77
N PRO A 92 -7.10 -2.12 8.86
CA PRO A 92 -8.01 -1.14 9.43
C PRO A 92 -9.25 -0.95 8.55
N VAL A 93 -10.41 -0.89 9.18
CA VAL A 93 -11.70 -0.64 8.52
C VAL A 93 -12.05 0.85 8.56
N TYR A 94 -11.60 1.53 9.62
CA TYR A 94 -11.74 2.97 9.77
C TYR A 94 -10.60 3.56 10.61
N GLY A 95 -10.49 4.88 10.60
CA GLY A 95 -9.54 5.63 11.42
C GLY A 95 -10.20 6.74 12.22
N HIS A 96 -9.64 7.05 13.41
CA HIS A 96 -9.90 8.29 14.11
C HIS A 96 -8.71 9.21 13.91
N PHE A 97 -8.87 10.31 13.19
CA PHE A 97 -7.79 11.22 12.85
C PHE A 97 -7.79 12.48 13.73
N GLY A 98 -6.64 13.09 13.85
CA GLY A 98 -6.45 14.32 14.59
C GLY A 98 -4.98 14.69 14.70
N LEU A 99 -4.62 15.30 15.82
CA LEU A 99 -3.31 15.91 16.06
C LEU A 99 -2.62 15.30 17.27
N ASP A 100 -1.30 15.25 17.21
CA ASP A 100 -0.42 15.16 18.37
C ASP A 100 0.28 16.50 18.58
N LEU A 101 0.20 17.06 19.78
CA LEU A 101 1.02 18.19 20.25
C LEU A 101 2.15 17.60 21.11
N ILE A 102 3.39 17.86 20.69
CA ILE A 102 4.59 17.24 21.27
C ILE A 102 5.46 18.32 21.90
N GLY A 103 5.75 18.21 23.18
CA GLY A 103 6.62 19.14 23.87
C GLY A 103 6.27 19.31 25.34
N GLN A 104 6.79 20.39 25.95
CA GLN A 104 6.52 20.73 27.34
C GLN A 104 5.10 21.24 27.55
N ASN A 105 4.52 20.95 28.71
CA ASN A 105 3.22 21.49 29.09
C ASN A 105 3.27 23.03 29.27
N GLY A 106 2.11 23.67 29.17
CA GLY A 106 1.95 25.10 29.39
C GLY A 106 1.87 25.93 28.12
N GLY A 107 1.87 25.27 26.95
CA GLY A 107 1.54 25.91 25.68
C GLY A 107 0.03 25.99 25.46
N VAL A 108 -0.43 27.06 24.81
CA VAL A 108 -1.81 27.21 24.33
C VAL A 108 -1.78 27.23 22.82
N VAL A 109 -2.43 26.24 22.21
CA VAL A 109 -2.56 26.11 20.76
C VAL A 109 -4.04 26.15 20.39
N ARG A 110 -4.37 26.96 19.42
CA ARG A 110 -5.69 26.98 18.78
C ARG A 110 -5.64 26.11 17.53
N ILE A 111 -6.65 25.30 17.34
CA ILE A 111 -6.91 24.50 16.16
C ILE A 111 -8.12 25.11 15.46
N ASP A 112 -7.97 25.56 14.23
CA ASP A 112 -9.05 26.22 13.50
C ASP A 112 -9.91 25.21 12.75
N ASP A 113 -9.28 24.21 12.11
CA ASP A 113 -10.01 23.12 11.44
C ASP A 113 -9.23 21.80 11.45
N LEU A 114 -9.95 20.73 11.09
CA LEU A 114 -9.43 19.41 10.77
C LEU A 114 -10.20 18.91 9.55
N GLU A 115 -9.53 18.82 8.42
CA GLU A 115 -10.10 18.40 7.16
C GLU A 115 -9.64 16.98 6.81
N VAL A 116 -10.54 16.18 6.25
CA VAL A 116 -10.23 14.86 5.67
C VAL A 116 -10.68 14.87 4.22
N GLU A 117 -9.75 14.79 3.30
CA GLU A 117 -9.97 14.83 1.87
C GLU A 117 -9.64 13.48 1.23
N ASP A 118 -10.49 12.99 0.34
CA ASP A 118 -10.17 11.84 -0.50
C ASP A 118 -9.27 12.29 -1.66
N VAL A 119 -7.98 11.92 -1.58
CA VAL A 119 -6.98 12.21 -2.61
C VAL A 119 -6.63 10.99 -3.46
N THR A 120 -7.44 9.94 -3.40
CA THR A 120 -7.26 8.72 -4.19
C THR A 120 -7.06 9.03 -5.68
N GLY A 121 -7.79 10.01 -6.20
CA GLY A 121 -7.69 10.46 -7.60
C GLY A 121 -6.29 10.97 -8.01
N VAL A 122 -5.49 11.49 -7.06
CA VAL A 122 -4.11 11.94 -7.33
C VAL A 122 -3.21 10.74 -7.65
N PHE A 123 -3.44 9.62 -6.98
CA PHE A 123 -2.69 8.38 -7.16
C PHE A 123 -3.25 7.50 -8.29
N LEU A 124 -4.48 7.77 -8.75
CA LEU A 124 -5.15 7.02 -9.82
C LEU A 124 -4.69 7.40 -11.23
N ARG A 125 -3.96 8.47 -11.44
CA ARG A 125 -3.56 8.91 -12.79
C ARG A 125 -2.80 7.83 -13.57
N ASP A 126 -1.98 7.03 -12.87
CA ASP A 126 -1.25 5.90 -13.46
C ASP A 126 -2.06 4.59 -13.39
N MET A 127 -3.24 4.58 -12.73
CA MET A 127 -3.99 3.40 -12.35
C MET A 127 -5.32 3.22 -13.08
N LEU A 128 -5.77 4.16 -13.94
CA LEU A 128 -7.09 4.08 -14.59
C LEU A 128 -7.29 2.80 -15.42
N ALA A 129 -6.21 2.13 -15.81
CA ALA A 129 -6.23 0.83 -16.48
C ALA A 129 -5.56 -0.30 -15.67
N GLN A 130 -5.10 -0.07 -14.46
CA GLN A 130 -4.30 -1.01 -13.68
C GLN A 130 -4.77 -1.10 -12.22
N VAL A 131 -4.48 -2.25 -11.60
CA VAL A 131 -4.69 -2.54 -10.17
C VAL A 131 -3.34 -2.88 -9.57
N ASP A 132 -2.83 -2.04 -8.67
CA ASP A 132 -1.52 -2.23 -8.05
C ASP A 132 -1.65 -3.20 -6.86
N VAL A 133 -0.82 -4.26 -6.81
CA VAL A 133 -0.86 -5.25 -5.73
C VAL A 133 -0.58 -4.64 -4.35
N ARG A 134 0.14 -3.50 -4.27
CA ARG A 134 0.42 -2.81 -3.00
C ARG A 134 -0.84 -2.21 -2.40
N ASP A 135 -1.81 -1.80 -3.20
CA ASP A 135 -3.10 -1.30 -2.71
C ASP A 135 -3.92 -2.37 -2.00
N TYR A 136 -3.53 -3.64 -2.18
CA TYR A 136 -4.13 -4.81 -1.54
C TYR A 136 -3.24 -5.43 -0.45
N GLY A 137 -2.17 -4.73 -0.08
CA GLY A 137 -1.33 -5.07 1.06
C GLY A 137 -0.02 -5.78 0.72
N ALA A 138 0.37 -5.86 -0.56
CA ALA A 138 1.68 -6.37 -0.93
C ALA A 138 2.79 -5.44 -0.43
N VAL A 139 3.83 -6.03 0.15
CA VAL A 139 4.97 -5.31 0.76
C VAL A 139 6.15 -5.25 -0.20
N GLY A 140 6.48 -6.36 -0.85
CA GLY A 140 7.58 -6.43 -1.82
C GLY A 140 8.96 -6.37 -1.21
N ASP A 141 9.13 -6.90 0.03
CA ASP A 141 10.39 -6.94 0.78
C ASP A 141 11.17 -8.25 0.62
N GLY A 142 10.63 -9.23 -0.12
CA GLY A 142 11.20 -10.56 -0.33
C GLY A 142 11.03 -11.54 0.82
N VAL A 143 10.37 -11.14 1.91
CA VAL A 143 10.22 -11.93 3.15
C VAL A 143 8.75 -12.13 3.52
N THR A 144 7.97 -11.08 3.44
CA THR A 144 6.52 -11.12 3.71
C THR A 144 5.82 -11.93 2.62
N ASP A 145 4.87 -12.81 3.03
CA ASP A 145 4.05 -13.53 2.06
C ASP A 145 3.02 -12.59 1.42
N ASP A 146 3.30 -12.16 0.19
CA ASP A 146 2.46 -11.23 -0.57
C ASP A 146 1.33 -11.94 -1.34
N ARG A 147 1.26 -13.28 -1.32
CA ARG A 147 0.25 -14.07 -2.02
C ARG A 147 -1.18 -13.60 -1.77
N PRO A 148 -1.62 -13.32 -0.52
CA PRO A 148 -3.00 -12.85 -0.27
C PRO A 148 -3.31 -11.54 -1.00
N ALA A 149 -2.35 -10.60 -1.07
CA ALA A 149 -2.50 -9.33 -1.77
C ALA A 149 -2.62 -9.53 -3.29
N PHE A 150 -1.84 -10.44 -3.87
CA PHE A 150 -1.89 -10.78 -5.29
C PHE A 150 -3.25 -11.38 -5.67
N VAL A 151 -3.77 -12.31 -4.86
CA VAL A 151 -5.10 -12.90 -5.05
C VAL A 151 -6.19 -11.83 -4.96
N ALA A 152 -6.12 -10.94 -3.97
CA ALA A 152 -7.09 -9.87 -3.80
C ALA A 152 -7.05 -8.84 -4.96
N ALA A 153 -5.85 -8.46 -5.42
CA ALA A 153 -5.67 -7.56 -6.56
C ALA A 153 -6.24 -8.18 -7.86
N ASN A 154 -5.98 -9.48 -8.11
CA ASN A 154 -6.53 -10.18 -9.26
C ASN A 154 -8.08 -10.20 -9.23
N ALA A 155 -8.67 -10.50 -8.08
CA ALA A 155 -10.12 -10.49 -7.92
C ALA A 155 -10.73 -9.10 -8.15
N ALA A 156 -10.04 -8.04 -7.76
CA ALA A 156 -10.47 -6.66 -7.94
C ALA A 156 -10.19 -6.10 -9.34
N ALA A 157 -9.42 -6.78 -10.16
CA ALA A 157 -8.99 -6.28 -11.47
C ALA A 157 -10.16 -6.04 -12.42
N GLN A 158 -11.14 -6.94 -12.48
CA GLN A 158 -12.34 -6.82 -13.32
C GLN A 158 -12.03 -6.40 -14.78
N GLY A 159 -11.05 -7.08 -15.39
CA GLY A 159 -10.58 -6.81 -16.75
C GLY A 159 -9.48 -5.74 -16.87
N ARG A 160 -9.11 -5.06 -15.79
CA ARG A 160 -7.94 -4.17 -15.75
C ARG A 160 -6.67 -4.99 -15.58
N THR A 161 -5.53 -4.41 -15.95
CA THR A 161 -4.22 -5.04 -15.76
C THR A 161 -3.82 -5.01 -14.28
N VAL A 162 -3.36 -6.13 -13.74
CA VAL A 162 -2.71 -6.17 -12.41
C VAL A 162 -1.25 -5.74 -12.58
N LEU A 163 -0.88 -4.66 -11.90
CA LEU A 163 0.48 -4.14 -11.85
C LEU A 163 1.20 -4.73 -10.63
N VAL A 164 2.36 -5.31 -10.87
CA VAL A 164 3.34 -5.71 -9.85
C VAL A 164 4.50 -4.74 -9.93
N PRO A 165 4.52 -3.67 -9.10
CA PRO A 165 5.54 -2.63 -9.21
C PRO A 165 6.89 -3.10 -8.67
N LYS A 166 7.93 -2.26 -8.80
CA LYS A 166 9.29 -2.58 -8.33
C LYS A 166 9.31 -3.06 -6.88
N GLY A 167 9.97 -4.18 -6.64
CA GLY A 167 10.07 -4.86 -5.35
C GLY A 167 10.38 -6.33 -5.54
N THR A 168 10.58 -7.08 -4.46
CA THR A 168 10.73 -8.55 -4.47
C THR A 168 9.56 -9.14 -3.69
N TYR A 169 8.68 -9.87 -4.36
CA TYR A 169 7.43 -10.37 -3.79
C TYR A 169 7.50 -11.87 -3.56
N LEU A 170 7.44 -12.29 -2.30
CA LEU A 170 7.35 -13.70 -1.95
C LEU A 170 5.90 -14.18 -2.06
N LEU A 171 5.65 -15.17 -2.91
CA LEU A 171 4.36 -15.85 -3.03
C LEU A 171 4.48 -17.27 -2.46
N ASN A 172 4.04 -17.47 -1.23
CA ASN A 172 4.18 -18.75 -0.55
C ASN A 172 3.04 -19.71 -0.89
N GLY A 173 2.91 -20.06 -2.18
CA GLY A 173 1.90 -20.97 -2.71
C GLY A 173 1.43 -20.57 -4.12
N ASP A 174 0.47 -21.32 -4.63
CA ASP A 174 -0.06 -21.14 -5.99
C ASP A 174 -0.79 -19.82 -6.15
N VAL A 175 -0.59 -19.17 -7.30
CA VAL A 175 -1.29 -17.96 -7.69
C VAL A 175 -1.77 -18.10 -9.13
N THR A 176 -3.03 -17.78 -9.37
CA THR A 176 -3.63 -17.70 -10.71
C THR A 176 -4.07 -16.27 -10.97
N PHE A 177 -3.64 -15.72 -12.09
CA PHE A 177 -4.13 -14.46 -12.62
C PHE A 177 -5.12 -14.70 -13.77
N ASP A 178 -6.35 -14.28 -13.57
CA ASP A 178 -7.39 -14.24 -14.60
C ASP A 178 -7.32 -12.94 -15.41
N ALA A 179 -6.78 -11.89 -14.81
CA ALA A 179 -6.55 -10.59 -15.42
C ALA A 179 -5.19 -10.53 -16.13
N PRO A 180 -5.02 -9.63 -17.12
CA PRO A 180 -3.70 -9.31 -17.65
C PRO A 180 -2.77 -8.84 -16.53
N THR A 181 -1.48 -9.15 -16.64
CA THR A 181 -0.47 -8.79 -15.64
C THR A 181 0.67 -7.99 -16.26
N ARG A 182 1.22 -7.08 -15.48
CA ARG A 182 2.45 -6.35 -15.79
C ARG A 182 3.39 -6.42 -14.61
N PHE A 183 4.55 -7.02 -14.81
CA PHE A 183 5.59 -7.12 -13.80
C PHE A 183 6.67 -6.06 -14.04
N GLU A 184 6.92 -5.23 -13.02
CA GLU A 184 8.06 -4.31 -12.91
C GLU A 184 8.95 -4.73 -11.73
N GLY A 185 8.45 -5.59 -10.86
CA GLY A 185 9.15 -6.21 -9.75
C GLY A 185 9.28 -7.72 -9.94
N THR A 186 10.08 -8.35 -9.09
CA THR A 186 10.43 -9.77 -9.16
C THR A 186 9.59 -10.59 -8.20
N VAL A 187 9.11 -11.73 -8.66
CA VAL A 187 8.40 -12.72 -7.85
C VAL A 187 9.36 -13.83 -7.42
N THR A 188 9.25 -14.25 -6.17
CA THR A 188 9.88 -15.46 -5.65
C THR A 188 8.81 -16.40 -5.12
N MET A 189 8.99 -17.72 -5.31
CA MET A 189 8.03 -18.71 -4.82
C MET A 189 8.68 -20.09 -4.65
N PRO A 190 8.09 -20.96 -3.80
CA PRO A 190 8.53 -22.35 -3.64
C PRO A 190 8.59 -23.08 -4.99
N VAL A 191 9.51 -24.05 -5.14
CA VAL A 191 9.67 -24.82 -6.37
C VAL A 191 8.36 -25.52 -6.77
N SER A 192 7.61 -26.05 -5.78
CA SER A 192 6.33 -26.73 -6.00
C SER A 192 5.16 -25.82 -6.35
N ALA A 193 5.25 -24.52 -6.03
CA ALA A 193 4.17 -23.57 -6.26
C ALA A 193 4.04 -23.19 -7.73
N VAL A 194 2.79 -23.03 -8.20
CA VAL A 194 2.46 -22.70 -9.59
C VAL A 194 2.05 -21.22 -9.71
N LEU A 195 2.65 -20.52 -10.66
CA LEU A 195 2.16 -19.24 -11.12
C LEU A 195 1.47 -19.45 -12.47
N LEU A 196 0.17 -19.16 -12.55
CA LEU A 196 -0.60 -19.26 -13.78
C LEU A 196 -1.03 -17.87 -14.25
N LEU A 197 -0.60 -17.49 -15.46
CA LEU A 197 -0.92 -16.22 -16.11
C LEU A 197 -1.89 -16.49 -17.28
N ARG A 198 -3.21 -16.50 -17.03
CA ARG A 198 -4.20 -16.91 -18.05
C ARG A 198 -4.23 -16.00 -19.28
N GLN A 199 -4.04 -14.69 -19.10
CA GLN A 199 -4.10 -13.71 -20.20
C GLN A 199 -2.72 -13.45 -20.84
N ASN A 200 -1.63 -13.81 -20.15
CA ASN A 200 -0.26 -13.56 -20.56
C ASN A 200 0.56 -14.86 -20.48
N PHE A 201 0.08 -15.93 -21.12
CA PHE A 201 0.70 -17.24 -21.03
C PHE A 201 1.79 -17.41 -22.10
N ASP A 202 2.90 -16.70 -21.91
CA ASP A 202 4.08 -16.76 -22.77
C ASP A 202 5.36 -16.60 -21.93
N LEU A 203 6.48 -17.11 -22.44
CA LEU A 203 7.76 -17.08 -21.73
C LEU A 203 8.25 -15.66 -21.42
N PRO A 204 8.13 -14.65 -22.30
CA PRO A 204 8.49 -13.28 -21.97
C PRO A 204 7.85 -12.75 -20.68
N HIS A 205 6.53 -12.94 -20.48
CA HIS A 205 5.85 -12.50 -19.26
C HIS A 205 6.33 -13.25 -17.99
N TYR A 206 6.68 -14.54 -18.13
CA TYR A 206 7.30 -15.25 -17.00
C TYR A 206 8.72 -14.76 -16.72
N ILE A 207 9.49 -14.34 -17.75
CA ILE A 207 10.81 -13.72 -17.55
C ILE A 207 10.64 -12.39 -16.81
N ASP A 208 9.67 -11.55 -17.19
CA ASP A 208 9.37 -10.32 -16.49
C ASP A 208 8.99 -10.56 -15.02
N ALA A 209 8.26 -11.66 -14.73
CA ALA A 209 7.88 -12.01 -13.37
C ALA A 209 9.04 -12.49 -12.49
N PHE A 210 9.96 -13.29 -13.03
CA PHE A 210 11.02 -13.95 -12.25
C PHE A 210 12.41 -13.33 -12.43
N ASP A 211 12.59 -12.42 -13.37
CA ASP A 211 13.90 -11.82 -13.74
C ASP A 211 15.01 -12.87 -13.96
N ASN A 212 14.62 -14.08 -14.40
CA ASN A 212 15.51 -15.20 -14.64
C ASN A 212 14.88 -16.18 -15.64
N GLU A 213 15.55 -16.38 -16.79
CA GLU A 213 15.01 -17.17 -17.91
C GLU A 213 14.82 -18.66 -17.56
N GLU A 214 15.74 -19.26 -16.79
CA GLU A 214 15.64 -20.66 -16.40
C GLU A 214 14.48 -20.90 -15.43
N ILE A 215 14.36 -20.04 -14.41
CA ILE A 215 13.25 -20.11 -13.43
C ILE A 215 11.92 -19.85 -14.16
N ALA A 216 11.87 -18.83 -15.00
CA ALA A 216 10.71 -18.47 -15.80
C ALA A 216 10.23 -19.63 -16.67
N PHE A 217 11.14 -20.27 -17.43
CA PHE A 217 10.80 -21.42 -18.24
C PHE A 217 10.28 -22.60 -17.40
N ARG A 218 10.96 -22.92 -16.30
CA ARG A 218 10.53 -23.98 -15.39
C ARG A 218 9.13 -23.74 -14.83
N LYS A 219 8.84 -22.49 -14.41
CA LYS A 219 7.54 -22.10 -13.88
C LYS A 219 6.44 -22.07 -14.94
N ALA A 220 6.73 -21.55 -16.13
CA ALA A 220 5.81 -21.56 -17.25
C ALA A 220 5.47 -23.02 -17.69
N PHE A 221 6.49 -23.88 -17.76
CA PHE A 221 6.31 -25.29 -18.12
C PHE A 221 5.52 -26.06 -17.02
N GLN A 222 5.80 -25.76 -15.75
CA GLN A 222 5.03 -26.30 -14.62
C GLN A 222 3.56 -25.88 -14.70
N ALA A 223 3.28 -24.61 -15.03
CA ALA A 223 1.94 -24.11 -15.21
C ALA A 223 1.23 -24.80 -16.40
N LEU A 224 1.93 -25.00 -17.51
CA LEU A 224 1.39 -25.73 -18.66
C LEU A 224 0.98 -27.16 -18.31
N LEU A 225 1.80 -27.88 -17.55
CA LEU A 225 1.51 -29.28 -17.14
C LEU A 225 0.34 -29.40 -16.15
N ASN A 226 0.09 -28.34 -15.36
CA ASN A 226 -0.94 -28.33 -14.32
C ASN A 226 -2.22 -27.58 -14.72
N ASN A 227 -2.32 -27.11 -15.95
CA ASN A 227 -3.44 -26.31 -16.41
C ASN A 227 -3.94 -26.80 -17.78
N ALA A 228 -5.24 -26.99 -17.88
CA ALA A 228 -5.90 -27.40 -19.12
C ALA A 228 -6.32 -26.23 -20.04
N ASP A 229 -6.09 -24.98 -19.62
CA ASP A 229 -6.53 -23.79 -20.37
C ASP A 229 -5.63 -23.46 -21.56
N HIS A 230 -4.39 -23.98 -21.57
CA HIS A 230 -3.41 -23.77 -22.61
C HIS A 230 -2.82 -25.08 -23.13
N GLU A 231 -2.74 -25.23 -24.46
CA GLU A 231 -2.18 -26.40 -25.12
C GLU A 231 -0.68 -26.28 -25.41
N SER A 232 -0.15 -25.05 -25.36
CA SER A 232 1.25 -24.74 -25.69
C SER A 232 1.74 -23.49 -24.96
N LEU A 233 3.06 -23.39 -24.80
CA LEU A 233 3.75 -22.22 -24.30
C LEU A 233 4.41 -21.49 -25.44
N ASP A 234 4.07 -20.21 -25.65
CA ASP A 234 4.78 -19.34 -26.61
C ASP A 234 6.14 -18.94 -26.02
N LEU A 235 7.20 -19.26 -26.73
CA LEU A 235 8.58 -18.92 -26.34
C LEU A 235 9.00 -17.52 -26.79
N GLY A 236 8.15 -16.77 -27.51
CA GLY A 236 8.48 -15.43 -28.02
C GLY A 236 9.69 -15.44 -28.99
N GLY A 237 9.87 -16.54 -29.74
CA GLY A 237 11.01 -16.71 -30.67
C GLY A 237 12.35 -17.03 -29.99
N ARG A 238 12.37 -17.29 -28.69
CA ARG A 238 13.59 -17.62 -27.91
C ARG A 238 13.96 -19.09 -28.04
N LYS A 239 15.26 -19.37 -27.90
CA LYS A 239 15.79 -20.75 -27.77
C LYS A 239 16.12 -20.96 -26.29
N VAL A 240 15.49 -21.93 -25.67
CA VAL A 240 15.74 -22.32 -24.28
C VAL A 240 16.57 -23.59 -24.25
N SER A 241 17.70 -23.56 -23.54
CA SER A 241 18.50 -24.76 -23.29
C SER A 241 17.98 -25.41 -22.02
N VAL A 242 17.50 -26.65 -22.13
CA VAL A 242 17.05 -27.45 -20.99
C VAL A 242 18.18 -28.40 -20.62
N THR A 243 18.74 -28.23 -19.41
CA THR A 243 19.79 -29.13 -18.86
C THR A 243 19.19 -30.01 -17.78
#